data_74d7ccae69e0c598039b9a2bb6d771d5
#
_entry.id   74d7ccae69e0c598039b9a2bb6d771d5
#
_cell.length_a   1.000
_cell.length_b   1.000
_cell.length_c   1.000
_cell.angle_alpha   90.00
_cell.angle_beta   90.00
_cell.angle_gamma   90.00
#
_symmetry.space_group_name_H-M   'P 1'
#
loop_
_entity.id
_entity.type
_entity.pdbx_description
1 polymer ?
#
loop_
_entity_poly.entity_id
_entity_poly.type
_entity_poly.pdbx_seq_one_letter_code
_entity_poly.pdbx_strand_id
1 'polypeptide(L)'
;MRCKKCRKNIPDGSKFCNHCGKPTSEKKMYRRSDGLYEKILTIDGKRVAFRGKTEKEVFLKITEYEAKKEAGEPFEIIADLWEQEHCDGVSPTSWNQCYEFILKEIREYFKGQHIREITPKDVNTYMKQLPKTYAHKTCSNRLSVLNMIFKFAISENMCDENPCAYITVPKGHGSKKRRAPTSDEIDAIKKNIGVEYKGFSVGFLAVFLLYTGCRKGEALALTHADIDRDNKRLKITKSVYYVGNDPRLKCPKTEAGTREIIIPDFLFDILPCGNKSDYLFCRNKGELMKKDFFDKAWKSWREQTGIDLTAHQLRHGYATILHEADIDVKDAQGLLGHADITTTQNIYTEISHKRKDLVARKFNDYLQ
;
A
#
# COMPACT_ATOMS: atom_id res chain seq x y z
N MET A 1 19.02 -41.68 40.12
CA MET A 1 18.48 -41.57 41.51
C MET A 1 17.06 -42.08 41.62
N ARG A 2 16.56 -42.38 42.84
CA ARG A 2 15.18 -42.84 43.04
C ARG A 2 14.27 -41.65 43.47
N CYS A 3 13.11 -41.54 42.85
CA CYS A 3 12.10 -40.56 43.27
C CYS A 3 11.60 -40.85 44.70
N LYS A 4 11.69 -39.86 45.57
CA LYS A 4 11.24 -40.00 46.96
C LYS A 4 9.73 -40.26 47.12
N LYS A 5 8.89 -39.94 46.12
CA LYS A 5 7.42 -40.09 46.19
C LYS A 5 6.88 -41.33 45.53
N CYS A 6 7.30 -41.64 44.31
CA CYS A 6 6.80 -42.85 43.59
C CYS A 6 7.80 -44.00 43.60
N ARG A 7 8.99 -43.80 44.16
CA ARG A 7 10.10 -44.79 44.32
C ARG A 7 10.65 -45.39 43.02
N LYS A 8 10.23 -44.86 41.85
CA LYS A 8 10.76 -45.30 40.54
C LYS A 8 12.12 -44.67 40.28
N ASN A 9 12.94 -45.34 39.50
CA ASN A 9 14.23 -44.83 39.07
C ASN A 9 14.04 -43.69 38.06
N ILE A 10 14.81 -42.62 38.23
CA ILE A 10 14.83 -41.42 37.39
C ILE A 10 16.26 -41.07 37.07
N PRO A 11 16.56 -40.40 35.96
CA PRO A 11 17.90 -39.92 35.61
C PRO A 11 18.48 -39.08 36.72
N ASP A 12 19.82 -39.22 36.95
CA ASP A 12 20.51 -38.40 37.94
C ASP A 12 20.50 -36.90 37.49
N GLY A 13 20.29 -36.03 38.46
CA GLY A 13 20.16 -34.57 38.18
C GLY A 13 18.74 -34.11 37.74
N SER A 14 17.77 -35.02 37.56
CA SER A 14 16.39 -34.63 37.21
C SER A 14 15.78 -33.75 38.29
N LYS A 15 15.30 -32.59 37.91
CA LYS A 15 14.59 -31.65 38.80
C LYS A 15 13.17 -32.12 39.14
N PHE A 16 12.59 -32.91 38.28
CA PHE A 16 11.25 -33.49 38.42
C PHE A 16 11.26 -35.01 38.07
N CYS A 17 10.37 -35.75 38.69
CA CYS A 17 10.21 -37.14 38.37
C CYS A 17 9.40 -37.30 37.09
N ASN A 18 9.93 -37.95 36.06
CA ASN A 18 9.28 -38.26 34.80
C ASN A 18 8.09 -39.25 34.91
N HIS A 19 7.89 -39.91 36.05
CA HIS A 19 6.79 -40.85 36.28
C HIS A 19 5.63 -40.27 37.08
N CYS A 20 5.87 -39.35 38.00
CA CYS A 20 4.81 -38.75 38.85
C CYS A 20 4.76 -37.25 38.83
N GLY A 21 5.57 -36.61 37.99
CA GLY A 21 5.59 -35.14 37.82
C GLY A 21 6.02 -34.31 39.04
N LYS A 22 6.45 -34.96 40.14
CA LYS A 22 6.82 -34.25 41.39
C LYS A 22 8.27 -33.89 41.42
N PRO A 23 8.64 -32.73 42.04
CA PRO A 23 10.02 -32.29 42.14
C PRO A 23 10.81 -33.33 42.97
N THR A 24 12.06 -33.56 42.56
CA THR A 24 12.99 -34.53 43.17
C THR A 24 13.71 -34.02 44.39
N SER A 25 13.80 -32.69 44.55
CA SER A 25 14.34 -32.01 45.73
C SER A 25 13.23 -31.30 46.51
N GLU A 26 13.05 -31.69 47.75
CA GLU A 26 12.16 -31.00 48.69
C GLU A 26 12.82 -29.74 49.24
N LYS A 27 13.12 -28.73 48.43
CA LYS A 27 13.24 -27.38 48.99
C LYS A 27 11.81 -26.90 49.17
N LYS A 28 11.27 -27.01 50.41
CA LYS A 28 10.01 -26.37 50.80
C LYS A 28 10.07 -24.90 50.39
N MET A 29 9.03 -24.43 49.73
CA MET A 29 8.90 -23.04 49.34
C MET A 29 8.88 -22.17 50.60
N TYR A 30 9.61 -21.04 50.58
CA TYR A 30 9.66 -20.15 51.74
C TYR A 30 8.22 -19.64 52.06
N ARG A 31 7.81 -19.79 53.33
CA ARG A 31 6.56 -19.28 53.84
C ARG A 31 6.85 -18.02 54.67
N ARG A 32 6.29 -16.90 54.23
CA ARG A 32 6.46 -15.58 54.82
C ARG A 32 5.69 -15.49 56.15
N SER A 33 5.98 -14.45 56.97
CA SER A 33 5.28 -14.15 58.20
C SER A 33 3.79 -13.81 58.00
N ASP A 34 3.42 -13.32 56.79
CA ASP A 34 2.05 -13.05 56.40
C ASP A 34 1.30 -14.32 55.91
N GLY A 35 1.90 -15.50 56.02
CA GLY A 35 1.31 -16.78 55.67
C GLY A 35 1.38 -17.16 54.20
N LEU A 36 1.86 -16.29 53.33
CA LEU A 36 2.02 -16.54 51.91
C LEU A 36 3.28 -17.37 51.61
N TYR A 37 3.17 -18.22 50.57
CA TYR A 37 4.34 -18.86 49.97
C TYR A 37 4.99 -17.92 48.98
N GLU A 38 6.32 -17.89 48.97
CA GLU A 38 7.11 -17.05 48.06
C GLU A 38 8.21 -17.87 47.38
N LYS A 39 8.42 -17.62 46.06
CA LYS A 39 9.56 -18.08 45.31
C LYS A 39 10.14 -16.91 44.53
N ILE A 40 11.44 -16.65 44.71
CA ILE A 40 12.11 -15.61 43.95
C ILE A 40 12.93 -16.29 42.87
N LEU A 41 12.75 -15.85 41.64
CA LEU A 41 13.55 -16.27 40.50
C LEU A 41 14.37 -15.06 40.00
N THR A 42 15.57 -15.34 39.53
CA THR A 42 16.36 -14.33 38.78
C THR A 42 16.08 -14.51 37.29
N ILE A 43 15.44 -13.52 36.71
CA ILE A 43 15.02 -13.52 35.32
C ILE A 43 15.62 -12.26 34.65
N ASP A 44 16.44 -12.45 33.62
CA ASP A 44 17.17 -11.38 32.92
C ASP A 44 17.95 -10.46 33.88
N GLY A 45 18.62 -11.06 34.87
CA GLY A 45 19.39 -10.34 35.88
C GLY A 45 18.56 -9.65 36.98
N LYS A 46 17.22 -9.65 36.90
CA LYS A 46 16.36 -9.07 37.90
C LYS A 46 15.71 -10.14 38.77
N ARG A 47 15.53 -9.82 40.08
CA ARG A 47 14.82 -10.70 41.00
C ARG A 47 13.32 -10.48 40.92
N VAL A 48 12.59 -11.51 40.52
CA VAL A 48 11.10 -11.51 40.42
C VAL A 48 10.58 -12.43 41.53
N ALA A 49 9.66 -11.91 42.40
CA ALA A 49 9.08 -12.66 43.48
C ALA A 49 7.65 -13.10 43.13
N PHE A 50 7.40 -14.40 43.17
CA PHE A 50 6.08 -15.00 42.97
C PHE A 50 5.49 -15.38 44.33
N ARG A 51 4.25 -14.93 44.61
CA ARG A 51 3.59 -15.10 45.90
C ARG A 51 2.20 -15.73 45.71
N GLY A 52 1.82 -16.62 46.64
CA GLY A 52 0.49 -17.25 46.62
C GLY A 52 0.10 -17.82 47.97
N LYS A 53 -1.20 -18.08 48.19
CA LYS A 53 -1.72 -18.71 49.40
C LYS A 53 -1.32 -20.17 49.53
N THR A 54 -0.98 -20.83 48.41
CA THR A 54 -0.50 -22.20 48.34
C THR A 54 0.72 -22.31 47.45
N GLU A 55 1.55 -23.32 47.68
CA GLU A 55 2.69 -23.64 46.76
C GLU A 55 2.21 -23.86 45.33
N LYS A 56 1.05 -24.49 45.16
CA LYS A 56 0.44 -24.72 43.82
C LYS A 56 0.15 -23.40 43.10
N GLU A 57 -0.37 -22.41 43.81
CA GLU A 57 -0.66 -21.08 43.24
C GLU A 57 0.63 -20.36 42.79
N VAL A 58 1.70 -20.45 43.60
CA VAL A 58 2.99 -19.89 43.22
C VAL A 58 3.57 -20.58 41.98
N PHE A 59 3.48 -21.91 41.92
CA PHE A 59 3.91 -22.64 40.72
C PHE A 59 3.09 -22.26 39.50
N LEU A 60 1.77 -22.11 39.62
CA LEU A 60 0.91 -21.70 38.53
C LEU A 60 1.32 -20.31 38.01
N LYS A 61 1.53 -19.34 38.89
CA LYS A 61 2.00 -18.00 38.53
C LYS A 61 3.36 -18.01 37.83
N ILE A 62 4.27 -18.87 38.26
CA ILE A 62 5.57 -19.03 37.60
C ILE A 62 5.38 -19.58 36.19
N THR A 63 4.59 -20.65 36.04
CA THR A 63 4.33 -21.27 34.75
C THR A 63 3.63 -20.30 33.79
N GLU A 64 2.67 -19.52 34.27
CA GLU A 64 2.00 -18.47 33.48
C GLU A 64 2.96 -17.37 33.07
N TYR A 65 3.88 -16.98 33.96
CA TYR A 65 4.90 -15.97 33.64
C TYR A 65 5.90 -16.47 32.61
N GLU A 66 6.38 -17.72 32.77
CA GLU A 66 7.27 -18.38 31.80
C GLU A 66 6.58 -18.53 30.44
N ALA A 67 5.33 -18.98 30.41
CA ALA A 67 4.55 -19.11 29.19
C ALA A 67 4.36 -17.74 28.48
N LYS A 68 4.02 -16.69 29.23
CA LYS A 68 3.93 -15.34 28.67
C LYS A 68 5.26 -14.83 28.10
N LYS A 69 6.37 -15.13 28.78
CA LYS A 69 7.70 -14.76 28.31
C LYS A 69 8.09 -15.53 27.05
N GLU A 70 7.74 -16.82 26.97
CA GLU A 70 7.96 -17.65 25.78
C GLU A 70 7.08 -17.20 24.61
N ALA A 71 5.83 -16.80 24.86
CA ALA A 71 4.91 -16.30 23.86
C ALA A 71 5.30 -14.95 23.25
N GLY A 72 6.11 -14.16 23.95
CA GLY A 72 6.54 -12.81 23.55
C GLY A 72 5.47 -11.75 23.83
N GLU A 73 5.65 -10.57 23.25
CA GLU A 73 4.70 -9.46 23.42
C GLU A 73 3.40 -9.69 22.62
N PRO A 74 2.27 -9.12 23.07
CA PRO A 74 1.03 -9.09 22.29
C PRO A 74 1.24 -8.45 20.92
N PHE A 75 0.60 -9.01 19.89
CA PHE A 75 0.73 -8.53 18.50
C PHE A 75 0.37 -7.06 18.36
N GLU A 76 -0.63 -6.57 19.11
CA GLU A 76 -1.07 -5.17 19.08
C GLU A 76 0.05 -4.23 19.47
N ILE A 77 0.83 -4.57 20.50
CA ILE A 77 1.96 -3.75 20.98
C ILE A 77 3.05 -3.68 19.90
N ILE A 78 3.35 -4.82 19.25
CA ILE A 78 4.33 -4.86 18.16
C ILE A 78 3.87 -4.03 16.97
N ALA A 79 2.58 -4.12 16.63
CA ALA A 79 2.00 -3.34 15.55
C ALA A 79 2.03 -1.82 15.85
N ASP A 80 1.85 -1.42 17.12
CA ASP A 80 1.96 -0.02 17.54
C ASP A 80 3.39 0.50 17.47
N LEU A 81 4.36 -0.29 17.90
CA LEU A 81 5.79 0.04 17.79
C LEU A 81 6.23 0.16 16.33
N TRP A 82 5.81 -0.78 15.49
CA TRP A 82 6.07 -0.73 14.04
C TRP A 82 5.43 0.50 13.40
N GLU A 83 4.20 0.86 13.80
CA GLU A 83 3.53 2.07 13.31
C GLU A 83 4.34 3.33 13.62
N GLN A 84 4.77 3.48 14.88
CA GLN A 84 5.54 4.65 15.33
C GLN A 84 6.84 4.82 14.55
N GLU A 85 7.56 3.72 14.29
CA GLU A 85 8.81 3.78 13.55
C GLU A 85 8.61 3.96 12.04
N HIS A 86 7.58 3.31 11.48
CA HIS A 86 7.39 3.26 10.04
C HIS A 86 6.65 4.47 9.48
N CYS A 87 5.77 5.11 10.26
CA CYS A 87 4.94 6.22 9.77
C CYS A 87 5.77 7.43 9.32
N ASP A 88 6.88 7.72 9.98
CA ASP A 88 7.76 8.85 9.67
C ASP A 88 8.50 8.69 8.34
N GLY A 89 8.74 7.45 7.90
CA GLY A 89 9.40 7.12 6.63
C GLY A 89 8.47 7.08 5.42
N VAL A 90 7.15 7.19 5.62
CA VAL A 90 6.14 7.01 4.57
C VAL A 90 5.41 8.32 4.29
N SER A 91 5.12 8.59 3.00
CA SER A 91 4.34 9.78 2.67
C SER A 91 2.95 9.75 3.34
N PRO A 92 2.43 10.89 3.85
CA PRO A 92 1.12 10.95 4.51
C PRO A 92 -0.01 10.36 3.66
N THR A 93 0.06 10.51 2.33
CA THR A 93 -0.93 9.93 1.41
C THR A 93 -0.91 8.40 1.43
N SER A 94 0.29 7.79 1.42
CA SER A 94 0.42 6.33 1.46
C SER A 94 -0.01 5.79 2.81
N TRP A 95 0.34 6.50 3.88
CA TRP A 95 -0.07 6.13 5.24
C TRP A 95 -1.60 6.09 5.37
N ASN A 96 -2.27 7.22 5.19
CA ASN A 96 -3.72 7.36 5.41
C ASN A 96 -4.56 6.52 4.43
N GLN A 97 -4.10 6.32 3.19
CA GLN A 97 -4.90 5.61 2.18
C GLN A 97 -4.68 4.08 2.18
N CYS A 98 -3.58 3.61 2.72
CA CYS A 98 -3.23 2.20 2.63
C CYS A 98 -2.92 1.58 4.01
N TYR A 99 -1.92 2.13 4.70
CA TYR A 99 -1.39 1.47 5.90
C TYR A 99 -2.33 1.55 7.09
N GLU A 100 -2.88 2.71 7.41
CA GLU A 100 -3.76 2.93 8.55
C GLU A 100 -4.96 1.97 8.54
N PHE A 101 -5.65 1.87 7.40
CA PHE A 101 -6.81 0.98 7.27
C PHE A 101 -6.41 -0.50 7.39
N ILE A 102 -5.33 -0.90 6.70
CA ILE A 102 -4.83 -2.28 6.74
C ILE A 102 -4.37 -2.64 8.14
N LEU A 103 -3.66 -1.75 8.81
CA LEU A 103 -3.13 -1.97 10.15
C LEU A 103 -4.26 -2.14 11.17
N LYS A 104 -5.31 -1.33 11.10
CA LYS A 104 -6.51 -1.47 11.93
C LYS A 104 -7.16 -2.84 11.78
N GLU A 105 -7.30 -3.32 10.54
CA GLU A 105 -7.89 -4.63 10.25
C GLU A 105 -7.03 -5.78 10.78
N ILE A 106 -5.71 -5.71 10.58
CA ILE A 106 -4.75 -6.73 11.04
C ILE A 106 -4.72 -6.76 12.58
N ARG A 107 -4.68 -5.62 13.25
CA ARG A 107 -4.74 -5.53 14.72
C ARG A 107 -5.98 -6.22 15.28
N GLU A 108 -7.14 -5.93 14.70
CA GLU A 108 -8.39 -6.53 15.18
C GLU A 108 -8.42 -8.06 14.98
N TYR A 109 -7.85 -8.55 13.87
CA TYR A 109 -7.81 -9.98 13.58
C TYR A 109 -6.88 -10.75 14.52
N PHE A 110 -5.68 -10.24 14.81
CA PHE A 110 -4.68 -10.87 15.67
C PHE A 110 -4.74 -10.41 17.13
N LYS A 111 -5.80 -9.71 17.51
CA LYS A 111 -6.01 -9.19 18.85
C LYS A 111 -5.94 -10.29 19.92
N GLY A 112 -5.11 -10.05 20.94
CA GLY A 112 -4.91 -10.96 22.06
C GLY A 112 -4.01 -12.16 21.75
N GLN A 113 -3.46 -12.26 20.53
CA GLN A 113 -2.44 -13.25 20.20
C GLN A 113 -1.04 -12.70 20.47
N HIS A 114 -0.13 -13.54 20.96
CA HIS A 114 1.25 -13.15 21.15
C HIS A 114 2.09 -13.40 19.90
N ILE A 115 3.10 -12.55 19.67
CA ILE A 115 3.84 -12.51 18.40
C ILE A 115 4.53 -13.84 18.04
N ARG A 116 5.03 -14.60 19.03
CA ARG A 116 5.71 -15.89 18.82
C ARG A 116 4.74 -17.06 18.66
N GLU A 117 3.48 -16.89 19.02
CA GLU A 117 2.44 -17.91 18.88
C GLU A 117 1.77 -17.89 17.50
N ILE A 118 1.89 -16.79 16.76
CA ILE A 118 1.30 -16.65 15.43
C ILE A 118 2.07 -17.53 14.44
N THR A 119 1.40 -18.55 13.92
CA THR A 119 1.97 -19.54 13.02
C THR A 119 1.67 -19.21 11.55
N PRO A 120 2.39 -19.83 10.57
CA PRO A 120 2.02 -19.75 9.17
C PRO A 120 0.58 -20.19 8.87
N LYS A 121 0.05 -21.11 9.69
CA LYS A 121 -1.36 -21.56 9.58
C LYS A 121 -2.34 -20.44 9.91
N ASP A 122 -2.04 -19.63 10.93
CA ASP A 122 -2.90 -18.51 11.35
C ASP A 122 -2.90 -17.42 10.30
N VAL A 123 -1.71 -17.05 9.78
CA VAL A 123 -1.58 -16.13 8.66
C VAL A 123 -2.31 -16.62 7.41
N ASN A 124 -2.20 -17.91 7.08
CA ASN A 124 -2.90 -18.50 5.95
C ASN A 124 -4.43 -18.50 6.15
N THR A 125 -4.89 -18.70 7.39
CA THR A 125 -6.32 -18.64 7.74
C THR A 125 -6.85 -17.21 7.56
N TYR A 126 -6.10 -16.19 8.03
CA TYR A 126 -6.40 -14.78 7.76
C TYR A 126 -6.48 -14.50 6.26
N MET A 127 -5.44 -14.89 5.51
CA MET A 127 -5.38 -14.63 4.08
C MET A 127 -6.49 -15.31 3.28
N LYS A 128 -6.97 -16.49 3.68
CA LYS A 128 -8.08 -17.20 3.03
C LYS A 128 -9.44 -16.53 3.18
N GLN A 129 -9.62 -15.67 4.16
CA GLN A 129 -10.88 -14.92 4.36
C GLN A 129 -10.97 -13.71 3.43
N LEU A 130 -9.83 -13.09 3.10
CA LEU A 130 -9.74 -11.85 2.34
C LEU A 130 -10.35 -11.90 0.93
N PRO A 131 -10.22 -13.00 0.14
CA PRO A 131 -10.75 -13.07 -1.22
C PRO A 131 -12.26 -12.92 -1.31
N LYS A 132 -12.99 -13.15 -0.23
CA LYS A 132 -14.45 -12.97 -0.18
C LYS A 132 -14.84 -11.50 -0.35
N THR A 133 -13.94 -10.57 0.05
CA THR A 133 -14.21 -9.13 0.09
C THR A 133 -13.28 -8.34 -0.83
N TYR A 134 -12.05 -8.82 -1.04
CA TYR A 134 -10.99 -8.03 -1.66
C TYR A 134 -10.41 -8.64 -2.93
N ALA A 135 -9.97 -7.76 -3.85
CA ALA A 135 -9.22 -8.16 -5.04
C ALA A 135 -7.78 -8.61 -4.66
N HIS A 136 -7.16 -9.42 -5.53
CA HIS A 136 -5.81 -9.97 -5.34
C HIS A 136 -4.77 -8.94 -4.88
N LYS A 137 -4.70 -7.76 -5.53
CA LYS A 137 -3.75 -6.69 -5.15
C LYS A 137 -4.00 -6.18 -3.73
N THR A 138 -5.25 -6.10 -3.32
CA THR A 138 -5.63 -5.67 -1.97
C THR A 138 -5.25 -6.72 -0.92
N CYS A 139 -5.40 -8.01 -1.24
CA CYS A 139 -4.90 -9.12 -0.40
C CYS A 139 -3.36 -9.09 -0.31
N SER A 140 -2.67 -8.86 -1.44
CA SER A 140 -1.22 -8.72 -1.49
C SER A 140 -0.70 -7.58 -0.61
N ASN A 141 -1.37 -6.43 -0.60
CA ASN A 141 -0.98 -5.31 0.24
C ASN A 141 -1.09 -5.66 1.74
N ARG A 142 -2.13 -6.41 2.15
CA ARG A 142 -2.30 -6.87 3.54
C ARG A 142 -1.19 -7.81 3.97
N LEU A 143 -0.86 -8.79 3.13
CA LEU A 143 0.26 -9.68 3.40
C LEU A 143 1.59 -8.91 3.48
N SER A 144 1.78 -7.90 2.63
CA SER A 144 2.97 -7.06 2.66
C SER A 144 3.10 -6.29 3.97
N VAL A 145 2.02 -5.70 4.49
CA VAL A 145 2.03 -4.99 5.78
C VAL A 145 2.32 -5.95 6.92
N LEU A 146 1.63 -7.11 6.96
CA LEU A 146 1.87 -8.12 7.98
C LEU A 146 3.32 -8.63 7.96
N ASN A 147 3.85 -8.87 6.76
CA ASN A 147 5.26 -9.26 6.58
C ASN A 147 6.25 -8.17 7.05
N MET A 148 5.93 -6.88 6.88
CA MET A 148 6.76 -5.79 7.41
C MET A 148 6.74 -5.75 8.93
N ILE A 149 5.59 -5.95 9.57
CA ILE A 149 5.47 -6.01 11.03
C ILE A 149 6.32 -7.17 11.60
N PHE A 150 6.25 -8.38 11.00
CA PHE A 150 7.08 -9.50 11.45
C PHE A 150 8.57 -9.30 11.18
N LYS A 151 8.94 -8.66 10.08
CA LYS A 151 10.35 -8.29 9.83
C LYS A 151 10.88 -7.30 10.88
N PHE A 152 10.07 -6.33 11.25
CA PHE A 152 10.37 -5.41 12.34
C PHE A 152 10.51 -6.17 13.67
N ALA A 153 9.57 -7.05 14.01
CA ALA A 153 9.65 -7.85 15.23
C ALA A 153 10.93 -8.71 15.30
N ILE A 154 11.40 -9.24 14.18
CA ILE A 154 12.66 -9.97 14.09
C ILE A 154 13.86 -9.04 14.30
N SER A 155 13.89 -7.86 13.66
CA SER A 155 14.99 -6.90 13.83
C SER A 155 15.14 -6.43 15.28
N GLU A 156 14.01 -6.35 16.01
CA GLU A 156 13.98 -6.00 17.43
C GLU A 156 14.14 -7.21 18.38
N ASN A 157 14.45 -8.40 17.87
CA ASN A 157 14.56 -9.65 18.65
C ASN A 157 13.31 -10.04 19.45
N MET A 158 12.13 -9.63 18.97
CA MET A 158 10.85 -9.95 19.61
C MET A 158 10.28 -11.30 19.17
N CYS A 159 10.64 -11.77 17.97
CA CYS A 159 10.38 -13.13 17.48
C CYS A 159 11.53 -13.62 16.61
N ASP A 160 11.58 -14.94 16.38
CA ASP A 160 12.70 -15.58 15.70
C ASP A 160 12.40 -15.90 14.24
N GLU A 161 11.11 -16.09 13.88
CA GLU A 161 10.68 -16.49 12.55
C GLU A 161 9.56 -15.60 12.00
N ASN A 162 9.51 -15.51 10.67
CA ASN A 162 8.46 -14.77 9.98
C ASN A 162 7.40 -15.73 9.42
N PRO A 163 6.21 -15.80 10.00
CA PRO A 163 5.16 -16.70 9.54
C PRO A 163 4.58 -16.34 8.17
N CYS A 164 4.92 -15.16 7.62
CA CYS A 164 4.48 -14.72 6.30
C CYS A 164 5.37 -15.24 5.15
N ALA A 165 6.57 -15.77 5.44
CA ALA A 165 7.62 -16.01 4.45
C ALA A 165 7.18 -16.88 3.26
N TYR A 166 6.33 -17.88 3.50
CA TYR A 166 5.89 -18.85 2.49
C TYR A 166 4.39 -18.79 2.19
N ILE A 167 3.74 -17.70 2.56
CA ILE A 167 2.30 -17.53 2.33
C ILE A 167 2.03 -17.07 0.91
N THR A 168 1.20 -17.82 0.19
CA THR A 168 0.74 -17.45 -1.14
C THR A 168 -0.45 -16.51 -1.07
N VAL A 169 -0.39 -15.41 -1.81
CA VAL A 169 -1.53 -14.49 -1.92
C VAL A 169 -2.68 -15.16 -2.67
N PRO A 170 -3.87 -15.26 -2.08
CA PRO A 170 -5.02 -15.84 -2.76
C PRO A 170 -5.45 -14.99 -3.96
N LYS A 171 -6.04 -15.62 -4.98
CA LYS A 171 -6.41 -14.95 -6.24
C LYS A 171 -7.38 -13.78 -6.06
N GLY A 172 -8.26 -13.81 -5.07
CA GLY A 172 -9.22 -12.73 -4.79
C GLY A 172 -10.22 -12.50 -5.93
N HIS A 173 -11.06 -11.47 -5.79
CA HIS A 173 -11.94 -11.03 -6.87
C HIS A 173 -11.13 -10.47 -8.04
N GLY A 174 -11.58 -10.76 -9.27
CA GLY A 174 -10.99 -10.16 -10.46
C GLY A 174 -11.16 -8.64 -10.41
N SER A 175 -10.08 -7.91 -10.59
CA SER A 175 -10.17 -6.46 -10.84
C SER A 175 -10.56 -6.24 -12.30
N LYS A 176 -11.50 -5.32 -12.58
CA LYS A 176 -11.71 -4.85 -13.95
C LYS A 176 -10.40 -4.28 -14.47
N LYS A 177 -9.85 -4.87 -15.54
CA LYS A 177 -8.67 -4.30 -16.22
C LYS A 177 -9.01 -2.87 -16.66
N ARG A 178 -8.17 -1.92 -16.28
CA ARG A 178 -8.26 -0.55 -16.76
C ARG A 178 -7.77 -0.52 -18.19
N ARG A 179 -8.69 -0.43 -19.15
CA ARG A 179 -8.37 -0.31 -20.58
C ARG A 179 -8.10 1.14 -20.98
N ALA A 180 -7.40 1.35 -22.06
CA ALA A 180 -7.35 2.63 -22.74
C ALA A 180 -8.72 2.98 -23.36
N PRO A 181 -9.01 4.26 -23.63
CA PRO A 181 -10.15 4.69 -24.44
C PRO A 181 -10.16 4.02 -25.83
N THR A 182 -11.35 3.74 -26.35
CA THR A 182 -11.52 3.36 -27.75
C THR A 182 -11.47 4.59 -28.65
N SER A 183 -11.32 4.40 -29.98
CA SER A 183 -11.36 5.50 -30.96
C SER A 183 -12.65 6.32 -30.87
N ASP A 184 -13.80 5.64 -30.73
CA ASP A 184 -15.10 6.32 -30.58
C ASP A 184 -15.18 7.14 -29.27
N GLU A 185 -14.60 6.62 -28.18
CA GLU A 185 -14.52 7.35 -26.92
C GLU A 185 -13.58 8.56 -27.02
N ILE A 186 -12.45 8.44 -27.75
CA ILE A 186 -11.54 9.56 -28.02
C ILE A 186 -12.27 10.67 -28.77
N ASP A 187 -13.04 10.33 -29.81
CA ASP A 187 -13.83 11.29 -30.57
C ASP A 187 -14.96 11.89 -29.73
N ALA A 188 -15.61 11.09 -28.91
CA ALA A 188 -16.60 11.58 -27.96
C ALA A 188 -16.00 12.55 -26.92
N ILE A 189 -14.81 12.28 -26.40
CA ILE A 189 -14.09 13.19 -25.48
C ILE A 189 -13.81 14.53 -26.15
N LYS A 190 -13.32 14.54 -27.40
CA LYS A 190 -13.10 15.78 -28.18
C LYS A 190 -14.38 16.58 -28.38
N LYS A 191 -15.48 15.92 -28.77
CA LYS A 191 -16.79 16.56 -28.98
C LYS A 191 -17.35 17.19 -27.71
N ASN A 192 -17.01 16.64 -26.55
CA ASN A 192 -17.48 17.10 -25.25
C ASN A 192 -16.50 18.03 -24.51
N ILE A 193 -15.57 18.68 -25.22
CA ILE A 193 -14.57 19.58 -24.62
C ILE A 193 -15.19 20.75 -23.86
N GLY A 194 -16.34 21.24 -24.30
CA GLY A 194 -17.07 22.36 -23.68
C GLY A 194 -17.90 21.99 -22.45
N VAL A 195 -17.90 20.73 -22.01
CA VAL A 195 -18.69 20.33 -20.84
C VAL A 195 -18.12 20.94 -19.58
N GLU A 196 -18.98 21.61 -18.81
CA GLU A 196 -18.62 22.30 -17.58
C GLU A 196 -19.40 21.78 -16.37
N TYR A 197 -18.80 21.96 -15.20
CA TYR A 197 -19.42 21.74 -13.91
C TYR A 197 -19.21 22.95 -13.00
N LYS A 198 -20.26 23.71 -12.72
CA LYS A 198 -20.22 24.91 -11.86
C LYS A 198 -19.09 25.90 -12.25
N GLY A 199 -18.95 26.19 -13.56
CA GLY A 199 -17.95 27.07 -14.12
C GLY A 199 -16.55 26.50 -14.23
N PHE A 200 -16.37 25.19 -13.99
CA PHE A 200 -15.13 24.47 -14.19
C PHE A 200 -15.21 23.63 -15.46
N SER A 201 -14.29 23.88 -16.40
CA SER A 201 -14.25 23.23 -17.72
C SER A 201 -13.67 21.80 -17.60
N VAL A 202 -14.46 20.86 -17.10
CA VAL A 202 -14.07 19.48 -16.90
C VAL A 202 -13.83 18.74 -18.21
N GLY A 203 -14.57 19.09 -19.27
CA GLY A 203 -14.37 18.54 -20.61
C GLY A 203 -13.00 18.93 -21.18
N PHE A 204 -12.59 20.19 -21.03
CA PHE A 204 -11.26 20.64 -21.41
C PHE A 204 -10.17 19.90 -20.62
N LEU A 205 -10.34 19.71 -19.30
CA LEU A 205 -9.40 18.88 -18.51
C LEU A 205 -9.31 17.45 -19.05
N ALA A 206 -10.42 16.84 -19.45
CA ALA A 206 -10.42 15.49 -20.01
C ALA A 206 -9.61 15.42 -21.31
N VAL A 207 -9.82 16.35 -22.24
CA VAL A 207 -9.04 16.46 -23.49
C VAL A 207 -7.56 16.71 -23.17
N PHE A 208 -7.28 17.62 -22.26
CA PHE A 208 -5.90 17.94 -21.85
C PHE A 208 -5.18 16.70 -21.31
N LEU A 209 -5.81 15.93 -20.41
CA LEU A 209 -5.23 14.68 -19.87
C LEU A 209 -5.00 13.62 -20.96
N LEU A 210 -5.90 13.53 -21.93
CA LEU A 210 -5.78 12.59 -23.04
C LEU A 210 -4.62 12.91 -23.98
N TYR A 211 -4.34 14.19 -24.22
CA TYR A 211 -3.33 14.61 -25.22
C TYR A 211 -1.99 15.08 -24.63
N THR A 212 -1.89 15.17 -23.31
CA THR A 212 -0.62 15.45 -22.62
C THR A 212 -0.12 14.28 -21.80
N GLY A 213 -0.97 13.31 -21.52
CA GLY A 213 -0.63 12.18 -20.66
C GLY A 213 -0.31 12.56 -19.21
N CYS A 214 -0.62 13.78 -18.79
CA CYS A 214 -0.42 14.22 -17.40
C CYS A 214 -1.19 13.32 -16.43
N ARG A 215 -0.60 13.06 -15.25
CA ARG A 215 -1.40 12.51 -14.14
C ARG A 215 -2.39 13.57 -13.66
N LYS A 216 -3.56 13.14 -13.17
CA LYS A 216 -4.57 14.06 -12.61
C LYS A 216 -3.95 15.11 -11.65
N GLY A 217 -3.14 14.66 -10.71
CA GLY A 217 -2.52 15.55 -9.73
C GLY A 217 -1.50 16.49 -10.34
N GLU A 218 -0.81 16.12 -11.42
CA GLU A 218 0.10 16.98 -12.17
C GLU A 218 -0.70 18.08 -12.87
N ALA A 219 -1.73 17.73 -13.64
CA ALA A 219 -2.58 18.70 -14.32
C ALA A 219 -3.20 19.72 -13.36
N LEU A 220 -3.71 19.28 -12.21
CA LEU A 220 -4.30 20.16 -11.20
C LEU A 220 -3.27 21.07 -10.47
N ALA A 221 -1.98 20.76 -10.60
CA ALA A 221 -0.90 21.57 -10.03
C ALA A 221 -0.33 22.61 -11.01
N LEU A 222 -0.67 22.51 -12.31
CA LEU A 222 -0.15 23.40 -13.34
C LEU A 222 -0.60 24.83 -13.14
N THR A 223 0.34 25.74 -13.32
CA THR A 223 0.10 27.18 -13.45
C THR A 223 0.43 27.64 -14.87
N HIS A 224 -0.01 28.81 -15.25
CA HIS A 224 0.35 29.39 -16.55
C HIS A 224 1.86 29.63 -16.70
N ALA A 225 2.63 29.74 -15.61
CA ALA A 225 4.09 29.80 -15.64
C ALA A 225 4.77 28.50 -16.06
N ASP A 226 4.08 27.35 -15.93
CA ASP A 226 4.62 26.05 -16.32
C ASP A 226 4.49 25.78 -17.83
N ILE A 227 3.87 26.72 -18.59
CA ILE A 227 3.65 26.62 -20.05
C ILE A 227 4.65 27.54 -20.77
N ASP A 228 5.58 26.96 -21.49
CA ASP A 228 6.40 27.66 -22.47
C ASP A 228 5.58 27.85 -23.75
N ARG A 229 5.09 29.07 -23.94
CA ARG A 229 4.22 29.41 -25.08
C ARG A 229 4.98 29.55 -26.39
N ASP A 230 6.27 29.88 -26.33
CA ASP A 230 7.07 30.04 -27.53
C ASP A 230 7.44 28.70 -28.18
N ASN A 231 7.73 27.69 -27.33
CA ASN A 231 8.09 26.35 -27.76
C ASN A 231 6.93 25.34 -27.67
N LYS A 232 5.73 25.76 -27.28
CA LYS A 232 4.56 24.89 -27.06
C LYS A 232 4.86 23.70 -26.15
N ARG A 233 5.54 23.96 -25.03
CA ARG A 233 5.96 22.93 -24.08
C ARG A 233 5.34 23.16 -22.70
N LEU A 234 5.17 22.08 -21.98
CA LEU A 234 4.63 22.03 -20.64
C LEU A 234 5.66 21.40 -19.72
N LYS A 235 6.05 22.10 -18.65
CA LYS A 235 6.99 21.59 -17.65
C LYS A 235 6.26 21.01 -16.44
N ILE A 236 6.44 19.74 -16.17
CA ILE A 236 5.89 19.05 -15.00
C ILE A 236 6.94 19.06 -13.89
N THR A 237 6.68 19.77 -12.81
CA THR A 237 7.59 19.88 -11.65
C THR A 237 6.89 19.63 -10.31
N LYS A 238 5.57 19.53 -10.31
CA LYS A 238 4.76 19.43 -9.09
C LYS A 238 3.49 18.64 -9.34
N SER A 239 2.88 18.15 -8.27
CA SER A 239 1.64 17.39 -8.32
C SER A 239 0.80 17.67 -7.08
N VAL A 240 -0.52 17.76 -7.24
CA VAL A 240 -1.47 17.82 -6.12
C VAL A 240 -1.63 16.43 -5.52
N TYR A 241 -1.62 16.36 -4.21
CA TYR A 241 -2.12 15.24 -3.41
C TYR A 241 -3.11 15.75 -2.36
N TYR A 242 -3.86 14.86 -1.74
CA TYR A 242 -4.91 15.23 -0.80
C TYR A 242 -4.67 14.63 0.58
N VAL A 243 -4.90 15.45 1.61
CA VAL A 243 -5.03 15.00 3.00
C VAL A 243 -6.49 15.24 3.38
N GLY A 244 -7.28 14.19 3.50
CA GLY A 244 -8.72 14.30 3.53
C GLY A 244 -9.26 14.95 2.24
N ASN A 245 -9.86 16.14 2.37
CA ASN A 245 -10.38 16.93 1.24
C ASN A 245 -9.40 18.04 0.78
N ASP A 246 -8.38 18.33 1.58
CA ASP A 246 -7.50 19.48 1.36
C ASP A 246 -6.36 19.15 0.37
N PRO A 247 -6.21 19.96 -0.71
CA PRO A 247 -5.15 19.79 -1.68
C PRO A 247 -3.83 20.31 -1.12
N ARG A 248 -2.75 19.59 -1.40
CA ARG A 248 -1.37 19.99 -1.10
C ARG A 248 -0.48 19.71 -2.29
N LEU A 249 0.57 20.49 -2.45
CA LEU A 249 1.59 20.28 -3.48
C LEU A 249 2.69 19.36 -2.98
N LYS A 250 3.22 18.55 -3.89
CA LYS A 250 4.46 17.78 -3.69
C LYS A 250 5.29 17.82 -4.97
N CYS A 251 6.61 17.76 -4.82
CA CYS A 251 7.51 17.49 -5.92
C CYS A 251 7.41 16.02 -6.38
N PRO A 252 7.75 15.70 -7.63
CA PRO A 252 7.91 14.33 -8.07
C PRO A 252 8.91 13.57 -7.18
N LYS A 253 8.64 12.27 -6.95
CA LYS A 253 9.53 11.42 -6.13
C LYS A 253 10.82 11.01 -6.85
N THR A 254 10.86 11.12 -8.16
CA THR A 254 11.98 10.70 -9.01
C THR A 254 12.28 11.79 -10.02
N GLU A 255 13.50 11.84 -10.53
CA GLU A 255 13.91 12.76 -11.61
C GLU A 255 13.06 12.56 -12.86
N ALA A 256 12.72 11.33 -13.21
CA ALA A 256 11.81 11.01 -14.32
C ALA A 256 10.40 11.63 -14.17
N GLY A 257 10.02 12.02 -12.95
CA GLY A 257 8.77 12.75 -12.69
C GLY A 257 8.82 14.20 -13.12
N THR A 258 10.02 14.80 -13.20
CA THR A 258 10.25 16.15 -13.76
C THR A 258 10.53 15.98 -15.24
N ARG A 259 9.65 16.49 -16.08
CA ARG A 259 9.73 16.32 -17.53
C ARG A 259 9.07 17.45 -18.28
N GLU A 260 9.42 17.57 -19.55
CA GLU A 260 8.72 18.42 -20.50
C GLU A 260 7.81 17.58 -21.40
N ILE A 261 6.66 18.10 -21.70
CA ILE A 261 5.66 17.50 -22.59
C ILE A 261 5.40 18.46 -23.73
N ILE A 262 5.35 17.97 -24.95
CA ILE A 262 4.94 18.73 -26.12
C ILE A 262 3.42 18.89 -26.08
N ILE A 263 2.94 20.11 -26.25
CA ILE A 263 1.51 20.41 -26.36
C ILE A 263 1.14 20.37 -27.85
N PRO A 264 0.25 19.48 -28.30
CA PRO A 264 -0.22 19.49 -29.69
C PRO A 264 -0.85 20.84 -30.08
N ASP A 265 -0.67 21.28 -31.33
CA ASP A 265 -1.09 22.60 -31.82
C ASP A 265 -2.55 22.87 -31.52
N PHE A 266 -3.46 21.93 -31.86
CA PHE A 266 -4.88 22.11 -31.62
C PHE A 266 -5.24 22.32 -30.16
N LEU A 267 -4.47 21.71 -29.24
CA LEU A 267 -4.68 21.87 -27.80
C LEU A 267 -4.08 23.19 -27.30
N PHE A 268 -2.94 23.60 -27.90
CA PHE A 268 -2.30 24.86 -27.59
C PHE A 268 -3.19 26.08 -27.97
N ASP A 269 -3.86 26.01 -29.12
CA ASP A 269 -4.73 27.07 -29.64
C ASP A 269 -5.93 27.36 -28.72
N ILE A 270 -6.38 26.37 -27.99
CA ILE A 270 -7.51 26.46 -27.06
C ILE A 270 -7.10 26.62 -25.59
N LEU A 271 -5.78 26.68 -25.30
CA LEU A 271 -5.29 26.88 -23.94
C LEU A 271 -5.70 28.26 -23.43
N PRO A 272 -6.34 28.36 -22.26
CA PRO A 272 -6.70 29.63 -21.68
C PRO A 272 -5.46 30.48 -21.38
N CYS A 273 -5.61 31.80 -21.49
CA CYS A 273 -4.62 32.76 -21.03
C CYS A 273 -4.95 33.17 -19.59
N GLY A 274 -3.90 33.41 -18.78
CA GLY A 274 -4.06 33.84 -17.39
C GLY A 274 -2.75 34.42 -16.83
N ASN A 275 -2.80 34.85 -15.58
CA ASN A 275 -1.58 35.32 -14.90
C ASN A 275 -0.66 34.13 -14.63
N LYS A 276 0.65 34.34 -14.64
CA LYS A 276 1.65 33.29 -14.45
C LYS A 276 1.43 32.46 -13.19
N SER A 277 0.91 33.07 -12.11
CA SER A 277 0.65 32.40 -10.82
C SER A 277 -0.68 31.63 -10.76
N ASP A 278 -1.61 31.87 -11.69
CA ASP A 278 -2.92 31.25 -11.67
C ASP A 278 -2.82 29.77 -12.09
N TYR A 279 -3.55 28.90 -11.38
CA TYR A 279 -3.67 27.49 -11.77
C TYR A 279 -4.47 27.35 -13.06
N LEU A 280 -3.97 26.51 -13.97
CA LEU A 280 -4.65 26.24 -15.25
C LEU A 280 -6.02 25.57 -15.03
N PHE A 281 -6.10 24.70 -14.04
CA PHE A 281 -7.33 23.97 -13.67
C PHE A 281 -7.73 24.29 -12.23
N CYS A 282 -8.49 25.36 -12.05
CA CYS A 282 -8.97 25.79 -10.74
C CYS A 282 -10.47 26.14 -10.81
N ARG A 283 -11.14 26.11 -9.67
CA ARG A 283 -12.48 26.65 -9.53
C ARG A 283 -12.45 28.15 -9.27
N ASN A 284 -11.59 28.56 -8.32
CA ASN A 284 -11.35 29.93 -7.97
C ASN A 284 -9.89 30.26 -8.33
N LYS A 285 -9.65 31.46 -8.87
CA LYS A 285 -8.29 31.88 -9.23
C LYS A 285 -7.37 31.83 -8.02
N GLY A 286 -6.17 31.29 -8.22
CA GLY A 286 -5.15 31.17 -7.17
C GLY A 286 -5.34 30.04 -6.16
N GLU A 287 -6.43 29.25 -6.24
CA GLU A 287 -6.69 28.16 -5.31
C GLU A 287 -6.53 26.78 -5.95
N LEU A 288 -5.92 25.86 -5.21
CA LEU A 288 -5.90 24.45 -5.59
C LEU A 288 -7.30 23.82 -5.49
N MET A 289 -7.61 22.93 -6.40
CA MET A 289 -8.90 22.26 -6.44
C MET A 289 -9.06 21.25 -5.28
N LYS A 290 -10.13 21.37 -4.51
CA LYS A 290 -10.50 20.41 -3.47
C LYS A 290 -10.92 19.06 -4.07
N LYS A 291 -10.64 17.97 -3.33
CA LYS A 291 -10.88 16.60 -3.78
C LYS A 291 -12.36 16.34 -4.13
N ASP A 292 -13.27 16.70 -3.24
CA ASP A 292 -14.71 16.46 -3.41
C ASP A 292 -15.30 17.23 -4.60
N PHE A 293 -14.80 18.44 -4.88
CA PHE A 293 -15.20 19.21 -6.05
C PHE A 293 -14.78 18.52 -7.35
N PHE A 294 -13.51 18.09 -7.42
CA PHE A 294 -13.03 17.32 -8.57
C PHE A 294 -13.83 16.03 -8.78
N ASP A 295 -14.06 15.26 -7.72
CA ASP A 295 -14.76 13.98 -7.79
C ASP A 295 -16.20 14.19 -8.28
N LYS A 296 -16.90 15.25 -7.83
CA LYS A 296 -18.25 15.64 -8.29
C LYS A 296 -18.24 16.12 -9.75
N ALA A 297 -17.27 16.95 -10.12
CA ALA A 297 -17.12 17.45 -11.49
C ALA A 297 -16.88 16.29 -12.47
N TRP A 298 -15.97 15.37 -12.11
CA TRP A 298 -15.66 14.20 -12.94
C TRP A 298 -16.85 13.24 -13.06
N LYS A 299 -17.58 13.03 -11.96
CA LYS A 299 -18.82 12.25 -11.98
C LYS A 299 -19.86 12.88 -12.91
N SER A 300 -20.10 14.19 -12.78
CA SER A 300 -21.03 14.94 -13.63
C SER A 300 -20.66 14.86 -15.12
N TRP A 301 -19.35 14.98 -15.45
CA TRP A 301 -18.87 14.82 -16.82
C TRP A 301 -19.18 13.42 -17.38
N ARG A 302 -18.93 12.36 -16.61
CA ARG A 302 -19.26 10.99 -17.01
C ARG A 302 -20.78 10.80 -17.26
N GLU A 303 -21.60 11.38 -16.38
CA GLU A 303 -23.07 11.31 -16.50
C GLU A 303 -23.60 12.09 -17.73
N GLN A 304 -23.04 13.27 -17.99
CA GLN A 304 -23.44 14.10 -19.15
C GLN A 304 -22.99 13.52 -20.49
N THR A 305 -21.82 12.91 -20.53
CA THR A 305 -21.21 12.43 -21.78
C THR A 305 -21.46 10.95 -22.06
N GLY A 306 -21.87 10.18 -21.05
CA GLY A 306 -21.96 8.72 -21.13
C GLY A 306 -20.60 8.01 -21.16
N ILE A 307 -19.47 8.74 -20.99
CA ILE A 307 -18.11 8.21 -21.06
C ILE A 307 -17.67 7.71 -19.69
N ASP A 308 -17.62 6.39 -19.48
CA ASP A 308 -17.23 5.79 -18.19
C ASP A 308 -15.72 5.55 -18.12
N LEU A 309 -14.93 6.63 -18.10
CA LEU A 309 -13.48 6.60 -18.00
C LEU A 309 -12.99 7.41 -16.80
N THR A 310 -11.92 6.95 -16.21
CA THR A 310 -11.17 7.67 -15.15
C THR A 310 -10.07 8.53 -15.76
N ALA A 311 -9.65 9.60 -15.08
CA ALA A 311 -8.53 10.44 -15.49
C ALA A 311 -7.24 9.64 -15.78
N HIS A 312 -7.03 8.52 -15.07
CA HIS A 312 -5.86 7.66 -15.33
C HIS A 312 -5.98 6.87 -16.62
N GLN A 313 -7.20 6.46 -17.02
CA GLN A 313 -7.42 5.79 -18.30
C GLN A 313 -7.20 6.73 -19.48
N LEU A 314 -7.41 8.03 -19.35
CA LEU A 314 -7.07 9.01 -20.38
C LEU A 314 -5.55 9.08 -20.61
N ARG A 315 -4.75 8.98 -19.56
CA ARG A 315 -3.29 8.84 -19.70
C ARG A 315 -2.88 7.52 -20.37
N HIS A 316 -3.61 6.42 -20.14
CA HIS A 316 -3.43 5.20 -20.94
C HIS A 316 -3.77 5.44 -22.41
N GLY A 317 -4.82 6.25 -22.70
CA GLY A 317 -5.14 6.71 -24.06
C GLY A 317 -4.00 7.46 -24.70
N TYR A 318 -3.32 8.36 -23.97
CA TYR A 318 -2.13 9.04 -24.49
C TYR A 318 -1.01 8.06 -24.89
N ALA A 319 -0.74 7.06 -24.04
CA ALA A 319 0.23 6.03 -24.40
C ALA A 319 -0.17 5.24 -25.67
N THR A 320 -1.49 5.02 -25.87
CA THR A 320 -2.01 4.41 -27.11
C THR A 320 -1.77 5.33 -28.32
N ILE A 321 -2.07 6.63 -28.18
CA ILE A 321 -1.86 7.63 -29.24
C ILE A 321 -0.38 7.70 -29.61
N LEU A 322 0.54 7.72 -28.65
CA LEU A 322 1.99 7.70 -28.93
C LEU A 322 2.41 6.46 -29.69
N HIS A 323 1.91 5.27 -29.29
CA HIS A 323 2.18 4.02 -30.01
C HIS A 323 1.61 4.04 -31.43
N GLU A 324 0.42 4.59 -31.62
CA GLU A 324 -0.22 4.70 -32.95
C GLU A 324 0.49 5.71 -33.86
N ALA A 325 1.16 6.69 -33.26
CA ALA A 325 2.03 7.65 -33.96
C ALA A 325 3.45 7.10 -34.20
N ASP A 326 3.69 5.80 -33.97
CA ASP A 326 5.00 5.13 -34.11
C ASP A 326 6.12 5.77 -33.26
N ILE A 327 5.78 6.42 -32.13
CA ILE A 327 6.76 6.96 -31.18
C ILE A 327 7.48 5.82 -30.47
N ASP A 328 8.79 5.89 -30.38
CA ASP A 328 9.59 4.88 -29.68
C ASP A 328 9.22 4.72 -28.21
N VAL A 329 9.32 3.50 -27.69
CA VAL A 329 8.94 3.18 -26.29
C VAL A 329 9.73 4.01 -25.27
N LYS A 330 11.01 4.32 -25.56
CA LYS A 330 11.87 5.08 -24.67
C LYS A 330 11.47 6.56 -24.66
N ASP A 331 11.14 7.12 -25.82
CA ASP A 331 10.63 8.49 -25.92
C ASP A 331 9.26 8.62 -25.24
N ALA A 332 8.37 7.65 -25.47
CA ALA A 332 7.09 7.59 -24.77
C ALA A 332 7.24 7.43 -23.26
N GLN A 333 8.23 6.69 -22.77
CA GLN A 333 8.58 6.60 -21.36
C GLN A 333 8.93 7.99 -20.79
N GLY A 334 9.76 8.74 -21.52
CA GLY A 334 10.16 10.11 -21.16
C GLY A 334 8.96 11.05 -21.07
N LEU A 335 8.12 11.07 -22.10
CA LEU A 335 6.90 11.90 -22.16
C LEU A 335 5.91 11.54 -21.06
N LEU A 336 5.72 10.25 -20.78
CA LEU A 336 4.86 9.76 -19.72
C LEU A 336 5.48 9.96 -18.33
N GLY A 337 6.80 10.00 -18.17
CA GLY A 337 7.48 10.05 -16.88
C GLY A 337 7.26 8.78 -16.06
N HIS A 338 7.44 7.62 -16.71
CA HIS A 338 7.45 6.33 -16.02
C HIS A 338 8.87 6.05 -15.53
N ALA A 339 9.01 5.84 -14.22
CA ALA A 339 10.31 5.49 -13.62
C ALA A 339 10.82 4.14 -14.13
N ASP A 340 9.91 3.21 -14.47
CA ASP A 340 10.22 1.90 -15.03
C ASP A 340 9.63 1.78 -16.44
N ILE A 341 10.49 1.47 -17.41
CA ILE A 341 10.15 1.27 -18.82
C ILE A 341 9.14 0.13 -19.01
N THR A 342 9.17 -0.87 -18.14
CA THR A 342 8.25 -2.03 -18.17
C THR A 342 6.78 -1.60 -18.17
N THR A 343 6.47 -0.48 -17.49
CA THR A 343 5.11 0.08 -17.48
C THR A 343 4.68 0.53 -18.88
N THR A 344 5.54 1.20 -19.64
CA THR A 344 5.26 1.64 -21.02
C THR A 344 5.26 0.44 -21.97
N GLN A 345 6.21 -0.47 -21.84
CA GLN A 345 6.30 -1.69 -22.65
C GLN A 345 5.05 -2.56 -22.53
N ASN A 346 4.53 -2.75 -21.33
CA ASN A 346 3.30 -3.53 -21.10
C ASN A 346 2.10 -2.94 -21.85
N ILE A 347 1.96 -1.61 -21.84
CA ILE A 347 0.90 -0.92 -22.58
C ILE A 347 1.08 -1.13 -24.09
N TYR A 348 2.31 -0.95 -24.61
CA TYR A 348 2.64 -1.12 -26.03
C TYR A 348 2.44 -2.56 -26.48
N THR A 349 2.84 -3.55 -25.69
CA THR A 349 2.63 -4.96 -25.98
C THR A 349 1.13 -5.31 -26.06
N GLU A 350 0.31 -4.79 -25.12
CA GLU A 350 -1.14 -5.02 -25.15
C GLU A 350 -1.79 -4.44 -26.41
N ILE A 351 -1.33 -3.27 -26.87
CA ILE A 351 -1.80 -2.63 -28.11
C ILE A 351 -1.32 -3.40 -29.33
N SER A 352 -0.06 -3.82 -29.38
CA SER A 352 0.54 -4.54 -30.50
C SER A 352 -0.16 -5.87 -30.80
N HIS A 353 -0.67 -6.56 -29.76
CA HIS A 353 -1.49 -7.76 -29.96
C HIS A 353 -2.76 -7.52 -30.79
N LYS A 354 -3.32 -6.30 -30.77
CA LYS A 354 -4.49 -5.91 -31.57
C LYS A 354 -4.12 -5.50 -33.00
N ARG A 355 -2.84 -5.25 -33.28
CA ARG A 355 -2.31 -4.75 -34.56
C ARG A 355 -1.63 -5.82 -35.43
N LYS A 356 -1.81 -7.12 -35.14
CA LYS A 356 -1.15 -8.22 -35.88
C LYS A 356 -1.30 -8.10 -37.42
N ASP A 357 -2.51 -7.72 -37.87
CA ASP A 357 -2.79 -7.57 -39.30
C ASP A 357 -2.03 -6.38 -39.92
N LEU A 358 -1.86 -5.28 -39.15
CA LEU A 358 -1.08 -4.13 -39.60
C LEU A 358 0.40 -4.44 -39.66
N VAL A 359 0.91 -5.19 -38.69
CA VAL A 359 2.32 -5.68 -38.68
C VAL A 359 2.57 -6.57 -39.89
N ALA A 360 1.66 -7.48 -40.21
CA ALA A 360 1.77 -8.33 -41.39
C ALA A 360 1.79 -7.52 -42.69
N ARG A 361 0.95 -6.47 -42.82
CA ARG A 361 0.98 -5.56 -43.98
C ARG A 361 2.32 -4.81 -44.07
N LYS A 362 2.75 -4.10 -43.03
CA LYS A 362 4.02 -3.37 -43.00
C LYS A 362 5.21 -4.29 -43.32
N PHE A 363 5.21 -5.54 -42.84
CA PHE A 363 6.25 -6.50 -43.14
C PHE A 363 6.26 -6.92 -44.64
N ASN A 364 5.07 -7.15 -45.22
CA ASN A 364 4.97 -7.46 -46.62
C ASN A 364 5.35 -6.27 -47.53
N ASP A 365 4.98 -5.04 -47.13
CA ASP A 365 5.34 -3.82 -47.89
C ASP A 365 6.87 -3.57 -47.86
N TYR A 366 7.55 -3.94 -46.78
CA TYR A 366 9.01 -3.81 -46.64
C TYR A 366 9.78 -4.84 -47.53
N LEU A 367 9.16 -6.00 -47.78
CA LEU A 367 9.78 -7.07 -48.58
C LEU A 367 9.54 -6.94 -50.08
N GLN A 368 8.69 -6.01 -50.52
CA GLN A 368 8.48 -5.65 -51.94
C GLN A 368 9.40 -4.51 -52.36
#